data_7fe845c3095c5c7e2519cbed8383b2d8
#
_entry.id   7fe845c3095c5c7e2519cbed8383b2d8
#
_cell.length_a   1.000
_cell.length_b   1.000
_cell.length_c   1.000
_cell.angle_alpha   90.00
_cell.angle_beta   90.00
_cell.angle_gamma   90.00
#
_symmetry.space_group_name_H-M   'P 1'
#
loop_
_entity.id
_entity.type
_entity.pdbx_description
1 polymer ?
#
loop_
_entity_poly.entity_id
_entity_poly.type
_entity_poly.pdbx_seq_one_letter_code
_entity_poly.pdbx_strand_id
1 'polypeptide(L)'
;MGNFLVWVIWLLAAGACVATGLRVITASNPFSSALSLIGNLASLAVLFLLASGEFVAAAQVLVYAGAVMVMFLFVIAYLGGRADAPWAGGTRAIQTASVVAAAALLAVVFVALMLNADGRLSDEAAITGAFGSPAAIGELFLTDHLLAFEITSVVLLVAAVGGVVLGMRSADEEEGAES
;
A
#
# COMPACT_ATOMS: atom_id res chain seq x y z
N MET A 1 9.34 30.49 1.06
CA MET A 1 8.30 29.94 1.94
C MET A 1 7.75 28.60 1.45
N GLY A 2 7.65 28.34 0.13
CA GLY A 2 7.14 27.05 -0.40
C GLY A 2 7.94 25.82 0.05
N ASN A 3 9.25 25.90 0.03
CA ASN A 3 10.09 24.75 0.40
C ASN A 3 9.96 24.34 1.88
N PHE A 4 9.72 25.28 2.80
CA PHE A 4 9.54 24.95 4.21
C PHE A 4 8.23 24.17 4.47
N LEU A 5 7.13 24.58 3.86
CA LEU A 5 5.86 23.86 3.97
C LEU A 5 5.94 22.45 3.37
N VAL A 6 6.59 22.29 2.23
CA VAL A 6 6.80 20.98 1.60
C VAL A 6 7.60 20.05 2.52
N TRP A 7 8.68 20.56 3.14
CA TRP A 7 9.46 19.77 4.10
C TRP A 7 8.67 19.38 5.34
N VAL A 8 7.82 20.29 5.85
CA VAL A 8 6.95 19.99 6.99
C VAL A 8 5.94 18.90 6.64
N ILE A 9 5.28 19.01 5.48
CA ILE A 9 4.31 18.00 5.03
C ILE A 9 5.02 16.65 4.81
N TRP A 10 6.21 16.67 4.22
CA TRP A 10 7.00 15.47 3.99
C TRP A 10 7.36 14.76 5.30
N LEU A 11 7.84 15.50 6.31
CA LEU A 11 8.18 14.94 7.63
C LEU A 11 6.95 14.41 8.36
N LEU A 12 5.82 15.12 8.29
CA LEU A 12 4.58 14.67 8.89
C LEU A 12 4.05 13.40 8.23
N ALA A 13 4.05 13.33 6.90
CA ALA A 13 3.62 12.14 6.16
C ALA A 13 4.55 10.95 6.40
N ALA A 14 5.86 11.16 6.40
CA ALA A 14 6.83 10.11 6.69
C ALA A 14 6.71 9.62 8.13
N GLY A 15 6.57 10.52 9.10
CA GLY A 15 6.36 10.19 10.51
C GLY A 15 5.04 9.43 10.73
N ALA A 16 3.96 9.86 10.09
CA ALA A 16 2.66 9.18 10.14
C ALA A 16 2.75 7.78 9.51
N CYS A 17 3.46 7.64 8.38
CA CYS A 17 3.67 6.35 7.72
C CYS A 17 4.39 5.36 8.64
N VAL A 18 5.49 5.78 9.27
CA VAL A 18 6.24 4.93 10.22
C VAL A 18 5.41 4.60 11.47
N ALA A 19 4.75 5.60 12.06
CA ALA A 19 3.95 5.40 13.27
C ALA A 19 2.75 4.47 13.03
N THR A 20 2.03 4.66 11.93
CA THR A 20 0.90 3.79 11.56
C THR A 20 1.37 2.40 11.16
N GLY A 21 2.48 2.27 10.42
CA GLY A 21 3.10 0.98 10.09
C GLY A 21 3.51 0.20 11.34
N LEU A 22 4.12 0.86 12.31
CA LEU A 22 4.47 0.24 13.59
C LEU A 22 3.22 -0.20 14.36
N ARG A 23 2.16 0.60 14.32
CA ARG A 23 0.88 0.26 14.95
C ARG A 23 0.20 -0.94 14.29
N VAL A 24 0.34 -1.11 12.97
CA VAL A 24 -0.20 -2.29 12.25
C VAL A 24 0.35 -3.58 12.84
N ILE A 25 1.65 -3.65 13.12
CA ILE A 25 2.31 -4.88 13.62
C ILE A 25 2.19 -5.05 15.13
N THR A 26 1.92 -3.98 15.90
CA THR A 26 1.83 -4.03 17.37
C THR A 26 0.41 -4.11 17.89
N ALA A 27 -0.59 -3.81 17.06
CA ALA A 27 -1.99 -3.83 17.49
C ALA A 27 -2.46 -5.27 17.75
N SER A 28 -3.01 -5.49 18.93
CA SER A 28 -3.56 -6.81 19.33
C SER A 28 -4.91 -7.11 18.67
N ASN A 29 -5.66 -6.06 18.28
CA ASN A 29 -6.97 -6.22 17.65
C ASN A 29 -6.83 -6.12 16.12
N PRO A 30 -7.24 -7.17 15.35
CA PRO A 30 -7.14 -7.17 13.88
C PRO A 30 -7.85 -5.98 13.22
N PHE A 31 -8.99 -5.55 13.74
CA PHE A 31 -9.72 -4.39 13.22
C PHE A 31 -8.91 -3.09 13.40
N SER A 32 -8.31 -2.91 14.58
CA SER A 32 -7.44 -1.74 14.85
C SER A 32 -6.17 -1.75 13.99
N SER A 33 -5.61 -2.94 13.74
CA SER A 33 -4.47 -3.12 12.83
C SER A 33 -4.86 -2.72 11.39
N ALA A 34 -5.98 -3.21 10.88
CA ALA A 34 -6.49 -2.87 9.56
C ALA A 34 -6.78 -1.35 9.41
N LEU A 35 -7.36 -0.73 10.44
CA LEU A 35 -7.60 0.71 10.44
C LEU A 35 -6.29 1.51 10.42
N SER A 36 -5.28 1.04 11.15
CA SER A 36 -3.94 1.64 11.12
C SER A 36 -3.26 1.48 9.77
N LEU A 37 -3.52 0.36 9.07
CA LEU A 37 -3.03 0.12 7.71
C LEU A 37 -3.64 1.11 6.70
N ILE A 38 -4.93 1.44 6.83
CA ILE A 38 -5.55 2.49 6.00
C ILE A 38 -4.83 3.84 6.20
N GLY A 39 -4.55 4.21 7.45
CA GLY A 39 -3.78 5.42 7.76
C GLY A 39 -2.37 5.39 7.16
N ASN A 40 -1.72 4.23 7.15
CA ASN A 40 -0.42 4.02 6.52
C ASN A 40 -0.48 4.25 5.00
N LEU A 41 -1.47 3.63 4.34
CA LEU A 41 -1.68 3.76 2.90
C LEU A 41 -2.01 5.21 2.48
N ALA A 42 -2.78 5.92 3.30
CA ALA A 42 -3.06 7.34 3.09
C ALA A 42 -1.79 8.21 3.22
N SER A 43 -0.95 7.93 4.21
CA SER A 43 0.33 8.61 4.38
C SER A 43 1.29 8.36 3.21
N LEU A 44 1.32 7.12 2.69
CA LEU A 44 2.06 6.76 1.49
C LEU A 44 1.56 7.52 0.25
N ALA A 45 0.25 7.69 0.11
CA ALA A 45 -0.31 8.47 -1.00
C ALA A 45 0.18 9.92 -0.98
N VAL A 46 0.26 10.54 0.20
CA VAL A 46 0.84 11.88 0.35
C VAL A 46 2.31 11.91 -0.04
N LEU A 47 3.11 10.90 0.34
CA LEU A 47 4.51 10.81 -0.06
C LEU A 47 4.66 10.63 -1.57
N PHE A 48 3.82 9.82 -2.22
CA PHE A 48 3.80 9.69 -3.68
C PHE A 48 3.46 11.01 -4.36
N LEU A 49 2.48 11.75 -3.83
CA LEU A 49 2.12 13.06 -4.37
C LEU A 49 3.30 14.04 -4.29
N LEU A 50 4.01 14.07 -3.17
CA LEU A 50 5.21 14.88 -2.99
C LEU A 50 6.39 14.47 -3.90
N ALA A 51 6.41 13.19 -4.31
CA ALA A 51 7.37 12.65 -5.28
C ALA A 51 6.93 12.86 -6.74
N SER A 52 5.95 13.73 -7.01
CA SER A 52 5.38 13.98 -8.35
C SER A 52 4.71 12.73 -8.99
N GLY A 53 4.33 11.75 -8.19
CA GLY A 53 3.61 10.55 -8.63
C GLY A 53 2.10 10.70 -8.49
N GLU A 54 1.49 11.68 -9.16
CA GLU A 54 0.07 12.00 -9.02
C GLU A 54 -0.85 10.81 -9.31
N PHE A 55 -0.58 10.09 -10.41
CA PHE A 55 -1.36 8.90 -10.80
C PHE A 55 -1.25 7.78 -9.75
N VAL A 56 -0.03 7.51 -9.26
CA VAL A 56 0.23 6.48 -8.25
C VAL A 56 -0.42 6.87 -6.92
N ALA A 57 -0.36 8.15 -6.53
CA ALA A 57 -1.02 8.64 -5.33
C ALA A 57 -2.54 8.46 -5.39
N ALA A 58 -3.16 8.78 -6.53
CA ALA A 58 -4.59 8.57 -6.74
C ALA A 58 -4.96 7.08 -6.68
N ALA A 59 -4.20 6.21 -7.35
CA ALA A 59 -4.39 4.75 -7.30
C ALA A 59 -4.23 4.20 -5.88
N GLN A 60 -3.27 4.71 -5.11
CA GLN A 60 -3.05 4.33 -3.71
C GLN A 60 -4.29 4.60 -2.84
N VAL A 61 -4.94 5.74 -3.01
CA VAL A 61 -6.14 6.09 -2.24
C VAL A 61 -7.35 5.32 -2.74
N LEU A 62 -7.60 5.30 -4.06
CA LEU A 62 -8.83 4.74 -4.62
C LEU A 62 -8.84 3.21 -4.54
N VAL A 63 -7.75 2.57 -4.95
CA VAL A 63 -7.69 1.10 -5.02
C VAL A 63 -7.28 0.51 -3.68
N TYR A 64 -6.13 0.91 -3.13
CA TYR A 64 -5.60 0.27 -1.93
C TYR A 64 -6.36 0.68 -0.66
N ALA A 65 -6.48 1.96 -0.37
CA ALA A 65 -7.18 2.41 0.83
C ALA A 65 -8.71 2.32 0.67
N GLY A 66 -9.24 2.59 -0.53
CA GLY A 66 -10.68 2.60 -0.79
C GLY A 66 -11.25 1.20 -1.03
N ALA A 67 -10.85 0.50 -2.08
CA ALA A 67 -11.47 -0.77 -2.45
C ALA A 67 -10.93 -1.95 -1.64
N VAL A 68 -9.60 -2.18 -1.66
CA VAL A 68 -8.99 -3.37 -1.05
C VAL A 68 -9.14 -3.36 0.46
N MET A 69 -8.80 -2.25 1.12
CA MET A 69 -8.84 -2.20 2.58
C MET A 69 -10.25 -2.17 3.13
N VAL A 70 -11.20 -1.54 2.45
CA VAL A 70 -12.61 -1.60 2.85
C VAL A 70 -13.13 -3.04 2.79
N MET A 71 -12.80 -3.78 1.73
CA MET A 71 -13.16 -5.20 1.63
C MET A 71 -12.53 -6.02 2.77
N PHE A 72 -11.26 -5.79 3.09
CA PHE A 72 -10.60 -6.42 4.25
C PHE A 72 -11.28 -6.10 5.57
N LEU A 73 -11.69 -4.85 5.79
CA LEU A 73 -12.43 -4.46 6.99
C LEU A 73 -13.77 -5.21 7.12
N PHE A 74 -14.51 -5.35 6.01
CA PHE A 74 -15.75 -6.12 6.00
C PHE A 74 -15.51 -7.59 6.35
N VAL A 75 -14.48 -8.21 5.76
CA VAL A 75 -14.12 -9.60 6.06
C VAL A 75 -13.74 -9.77 7.53
N ILE A 76 -12.91 -8.89 8.09
CA ILE A 76 -12.50 -8.94 9.50
C ILE A 76 -13.70 -8.70 10.42
N ALA A 77 -14.59 -7.78 10.06
CA ALA A 77 -15.81 -7.50 10.84
C ALA A 77 -16.78 -8.70 10.82
N TYR A 78 -16.92 -9.36 9.67
CA TYR A 78 -17.77 -10.53 9.50
C TYR A 78 -17.23 -11.75 10.27
N LEU A 79 -15.93 -12.00 10.21
CA LEU A 79 -15.29 -13.11 10.95
C LEU A 79 -15.27 -12.88 12.46
N GLY A 80 -15.64 -11.67 12.92
CA GLY A 80 -15.73 -11.34 14.32
C GLY A 80 -14.40 -11.40 15.03
N GLY A 81 -13.45 -10.57 14.57
CA GLY A 81 -12.10 -10.29 15.09
C GLY A 81 -11.67 -10.88 16.43
N ARG A 82 -11.75 -12.21 16.58
CA ARG A 82 -11.15 -12.88 17.73
C ARG A 82 -9.64 -12.77 17.56
N ALA A 83 -9.03 -11.98 18.42
CA ALA A 83 -7.59 -12.06 18.66
C ALA A 83 -7.31 -13.40 19.39
N ASP A 84 -7.47 -14.51 18.69
CA ASP A 84 -7.06 -15.82 19.21
C ASP A 84 -5.53 -15.84 19.15
N ALA A 85 -4.96 -15.76 20.34
CA ALA A 85 -3.55 -15.81 20.69
C ALA A 85 -2.68 -14.70 20.08
N PRO A 86 -1.92 -13.97 20.93
CA PRO A 86 -0.80 -13.24 20.39
C PRO A 86 0.03 -14.26 19.62
N TRP A 87 0.40 -13.94 18.38
CA TRP A 87 1.41 -14.68 17.64
C TRP A 87 2.55 -14.94 18.63
N ALA A 88 2.62 -16.18 19.12
CA ALA A 88 3.68 -16.60 20.01
C ALA A 88 4.96 -16.41 19.23
N GLY A 89 5.65 -15.32 19.51
CA GLY A 89 6.88 -14.94 18.84
C GLY A 89 7.74 -16.17 18.76
N GLY A 90 8.24 -16.49 17.57
CA GLY A 90 9.08 -17.66 17.35
C GLY A 90 10.21 -17.75 18.38
N THR A 91 10.88 -18.87 18.44
CA THR A 91 12.04 -19.09 19.33
C THR A 91 12.93 -17.85 19.41
N ARG A 92 13.57 -17.61 20.53
CA ARG A 92 14.51 -16.48 20.72
C ARG A 92 15.48 -16.32 19.55
N ALA A 93 15.85 -17.44 18.91
CA ALA A 93 16.71 -17.44 17.72
C ALA A 93 16.05 -16.71 16.52
N ILE A 94 14.75 -16.88 16.29
CA ILE A 94 14.02 -16.18 15.22
C ILE A 94 13.89 -14.69 15.55
N GLN A 95 13.63 -14.35 16.81
CA GLN A 95 13.56 -12.94 17.23
C GLN A 95 14.91 -12.23 17.07
N THR A 96 16.00 -12.86 17.49
CA THR A 96 17.34 -12.27 17.30
C THR A 96 17.72 -12.18 15.82
N ALA A 97 17.39 -13.20 15.02
CA ALA A 97 17.65 -13.18 13.58
C ALA A 97 16.86 -12.05 12.88
N SER A 98 15.60 -11.82 13.26
CA SER A 98 14.79 -10.73 12.67
C SER A 98 15.33 -9.35 13.05
N VAL A 99 15.77 -9.13 14.28
CA VAL A 99 16.39 -7.87 14.71
C VAL A 99 17.71 -7.64 13.97
N VAL A 100 18.55 -8.67 13.84
CA VAL A 100 19.82 -8.58 13.10
C VAL A 100 19.57 -8.29 11.63
N ALA A 101 18.59 -8.96 11.01
CA ALA A 101 18.22 -8.72 9.61
C ALA A 101 17.70 -7.28 9.40
N ALA A 102 16.86 -6.77 10.29
CA ALA A 102 16.37 -5.40 10.24
C ALA A 102 17.50 -4.38 10.41
N ALA A 103 18.41 -4.61 11.37
CA ALA A 103 19.59 -3.76 11.57
C ALA A 103 20.53 -3.78 10.36
N ALA A 104 20.75 -4.95 9.75
CA ALA A 104 21.55 -5.08 8.54
C ALA A 104 20.92 -4.32 7.36
N LEU A 105 19.60 -4.42 7.19
CA LEU A 105 18.88 -3.67 6.15
C LEU A 105 19.00 -2.16 6.34
N LEU A 106 18.81 -1.67 7.57
CA LEU A 106 19.00 -0.26 7.91
C LEU A 106 20.45 0.20 7.66
N ALA A 107 21.43 -0.64 8.00
CA ALA A 107 22.84 -0.34 7.75
C ALA A 107 23.13 -0.24 6.24
N VAL A 108 22.58 -1.13 5.42
CA VAL A 108 22.73 -1.09 3.95
C VAL A 108 22.12 0.20 3.39
N VAL A 109 20.91 0.57 3.83
CA VAL A 109 20.27 1.83 3.40
C VAL A 109 21.10 3.04 3.84
N PHE A 110 21.58 3.06 5.08
CA PHE A 110 22.43 4.13 5.59
C PHE A 110 23.74 4.26 4.82
N VAL A 111 24.42 3.13 4.56
CA VAL A 111 25.65 3.12 3.75
C VAL A 111 25.38 3.59 2.33
N ALA A 112 24.29 3.13 1.70
CA ALA A 112 23.90 3.57 0.37
C ALA A 112 23.66 5.08 0.33
N LEU A 113 22.99 5.65 1.33
CA LEU A 113 22.78 7.09 1.43
C LEU A 113 24.10 7.84 1.62
N MET A 114 25.00 7.33 2.47
CA MET A 114 26.30 7.96 2.71
C MET A 114 27.21 7.92 1.47
N LEU A 115 27.25 6.79 0.75
CA LEU A 115 28.02 6.65 -0.49
C LEU A 115 27.48 7.52 -1.63
N ASN A 116 26.16 7.81 -1.61
CA ASN A 116 25.52 8.71 -2.60
C ASN A 116 25.51 10.19 -2.17
N ALA A 117 25.96 10.51 -0.96
CA ALA A 117 26.06 11.90 -0.49
C ALA A 117 27.03 12.77 -1.35
N ASP A 118 27.92 12.13 -2.11
CA ASP A 118 28.82 12.80 -3.06
C ASP A 118 28.14 13.28 -4.38
N GLY A 119 26.81 13.37 -4.41
CA GLY A 119 26.08 14.06 -5.48
C GLY A 119 25.93 13.27 -6.79
N ARG A 120 26.23 11.98 -6.82
CA ARG A 120 26.05 11.14 -8.03
C ARG A 120 24.57 10.84 -8.37
N LEU A 121 23.65 11.09 -7.44
CA LEU A 121 22.20 11.03 -7.68
C LEU A 121 21.60 12.41 -8.02
N SER A 122 22.41 13.47 -8.03
CA SER A 122 21.96 14.83 -8.32
C SER A 122 22.19 15.26 -9.77
N ASP A 123 22.29 14.34 -10.72
CA ASP A 123 21.80 14.68 -12.05
C ASP A 123 20.30 14.90 -11.88
N GLU A 124 19.92 16.18 -11.76
CA GLU A 124 18.53 16.59 -11.84
C GLU A 124 17.97 15.98 -13.13
N ALA A 125 17.43 14.77 -13.02
CA ALA A 125 16.54 14.28 -14.06
C ALA A 125 15.54 15.40 -14.24
N ALA A 126 15.57 16.07 -15.36
CA ALA A 126 14.64 17.14 -15.66
C ALA A 126 13.24 16.53 -15.62
N ILE A 127 12.63 16.57 -14.42
CA ILE A 127 11.27 16.13 -14.23
C ILE A 127 10.42 17.10 -15.04
N THR A 128 10.10 16.72 -16.27
CA THR A 128 9.17 17.47 -17.08
C THR A 128 7.85 17.54 -16.31
N GLY A 129 7.17 18.68 -16.34
CA GLY A 129 5.94 18.88 -15.56
C GLY A 129 4.80 17.90 -15.88
N ALA A 130 4.99 17.01 -16.85
CA ALA A 130 4.08 15.90 -17.19
C ALA A 130 4.46 14.58 -16.49
N PHE A 131 5.61 14.48 -15.81
CA PHE A 131 6.03 13.25 -15.14
C PHE A 131 5.03 12.82 -14.05
N GLY A 132 4.62 11.56 -14.08
CA GLY A 132 3.68 11.00 -13.09
C GLY A 132 2.25 11.51 -13.18
N SER A 133 1.93 12.41 -14.12
CA SER A 133 0.58 12.90 -14.34
C SER A 133 -0.32 11.81 -14.95
N PRO A 134 -1.64 11.81 -14.64
CA PRO A 134 -2.58 10.85 -15.23
C PRO A 134 -2.60 10.90 -16.76
N ALA A 135 -2.41 12.08 -17.36
CA ALA A 135 -2.38 12.25 -18.81
C ALA A 135 -1.18 11.55 -19.46
N ALA A 136 0.03 11.76 -18.91
CA ALA A 136 1.25 11.14 -19.44
C ALA A 136 1.24 9.61 -19.28
N ILE A 137 0.74 9.11 -18.15
CA ILE A 137 0.59 7.67 -17.92
C ILE A 137 -0.46 7.07 -18.86
N GLY A 138 -1.59 7.77 -19.08
CA GLY A 138 -2.63 7.35 -20.02
C GLY A 138 -2.12 7.27 -21.46
N GLU A 139 -1.33 8.25 -21.90
CA GLU A 139 -0.71 8.24 -23.21
C GLU A 139 0.23 7.05 -23.39
N LEU A 140 1.11 6.78 -22.40
CA LEU A 140 2.02 5.63 -22.40
C LEU A 140 1.27 4.29 -22.49
N PHE A 141 0.16 4.15 -21.78
CA PHE A 141 -0.65 2.92 -21.85
C PHE A 141 -1.31 2.72 -23.21
N LEU A 142 -1.70 3.79 -23.90
CA LEU A 142 -2.38 3.71 -25.17
C LEU A 142 -1.43 3.65 -26.39
N THR A 143 -0.14 3.98 -26.19
CA THR A 143 0.87 3.96 -27.26
C THR A 143 1.83 2.79 -27.09
N ASP A 144 2.67 2.82 -26.07
CA ASP A 144 3.79 1.88 -25.91
C ASP A 144 3.38 0.59 -25.18
N HIS A 145 2.34 0.64 -24.33
CA HIS A 145 1.96 -0.45 -23.45
C HIS A 145 0.51 -0.93 -23.67
N LEU A 146 -0.01 -0.79 -24.88
CA LEU A 146 -1.40 -1.14 -25.23
C LEU A 146 -1.75 -2.59 -24.86
N LEU A 147 -0.86 -3.53 -25.12
CA LEU A 147 -1.07 -4.95 -24.77
C LEU A 147 -1.25 -5.16 -23.25
N ALA A 148 -0.45 -4.47 -22.43
CA ALA A 148 -0.59 -4.55 -20.98
C ALA A 148 -1.93 -3.97 -20.52
N PHE A 149 -2.37 -2.86 -21.13
CA PHE A 149 -3.68 -2.25 -20.88
C PHE A 149 -4.84 -3.20 -21.23
N GLU A 150 -4.79 -3.87 -22.40
CA GLU A 150 -5.80 -4.84 -22.80
C GLU A 150 -5.87 -6.06 -21.86
N ILE A 151 -4.72 -6.62 -21.49
CA ILE A 151 -4.67 -7.78 -20.58
C ILE A 151 -5.25 -7.39 -19.19
N THR A 152 -4.96 -6.21 -18.69
CA THR A 152 -5.53 -5.77 -17.40
C THR A 152 -7.05 -5.63 -17.46
N SER A 153 -7.61 -5.20 -18.60
CA SER A 153 -9.06 -5.12 -18.77
C SER A 153 -9.73 -6.51 -18.72
N VAL A 154 -9.11 -7.52 -19.32
CA VAL A 154 -9.57 -8.92 -19.28
C VAL A 154 -9.49 -9.47 -17.84
N VAL A 155 -8.41 -9.17 -17.12
CA VAL A 155 -8.26 -9.59 -15.69
C VAL A 155 -9.37 -8.97 -14.84
N LEU A 156 -9.66 -7.69 -15.04
CA LEU A 156 -10.76 -7.01 -14.32
C LEU A 156 -12.13 -7.62 -14.65
N LEU A 157 -12.36 -7.97 -15.92
CA LEU A 157 -13.60 -8.64 -16.34
C LEU A 157 -13.74 -10.01 -15.66
N VAL A 158 -12.68 -10.83 -15.66
CA VAL A 158 -12.67 -12.15 -14.99
C VAL A 158 -12.92 -11.99 -13.49
N ALA A 159 -12.29 -11.00 -12.85
CA ALA A 159 -12.48 -10.73 -11.43
C ALA A 159 -13.95 -10.32 -11.13
N ALA A 160 -14.55 -9.46 -11.95
CA ALA A 160 -15.93 -9.03 -11.79
C ALA A 160 -16.92 -10.20 -11.96
N VAL A 161 -16.75 -11.00 -13.02
CA VAL A 161 -17.59 -12.19 -13.27
C VAL A 161 -17.43 -13.21 -12.15
N GLY A 162 -16.19 -13.47 -11.73
CA GLY A 162 -15.89 -14.38 -10.62
C GLY A 162 -16.55 -13.95 -9.32
N GLY A 163 -16.49 -12.66 -8.98
CA GLY A 163 -17.15 -12.10 -7.79
C GLY A 163 -18.67 -12.27 -7.80
N VAL A 164 -19.31 -12.03 -8.96
CA VAL A 164 -20.75 -12.22 -9.12
C VAL A 164 -21.13 -13.70 -8.99
N VAL A 165 -20.45 -14.59 -9.70
CA VAL A 165 -20.75 -16.05 -9.68
C VAL A 165 -20.60 -16.63 -8.28
N LEU A 166 -19.55 -16.25 -7.54
CA LEU A 166 -19.35 -16.70 -6.17
C LEU A 166 -20.43 -16.15 -5.22
N GLY A 167 -20.84 -14.88 -5.40
CA GLY A 167 -21.90 -14.28 -4.59
C GLY A 167 -23.29 -14.91 -4.81
N MET A 168 -23.62 -15.24 -6.06
CA MET A 168 -24.88 -15.92 -6.40
C MET A 168 -24.96 -17.32 -5.80
N ARG A 169 -23.87 -18.08 -5.87
CA ARG A 169 -23.83 -19.47 -5.35
C ARG A 169 -24.07 -19.54 -3.84
N SER A 170 -23.58 -18.56 -3.08
CA SER A 170 -23.85 -18.49 -1.64
C SER A 170 -25.32 -18.21 -1.32
N ALA A 171 -26.00 -17.42 -2.13
CA ALA A 171 -27.42 -17.12 -1.95
C ALA A 171 -28.32 -18.34 -2.20
N ASP A 172 -28.01 -19.13 -3.23
CA ASP A 172 -28.77 -20.35 -3.56
C ASP A 172 -28.61 -21.44 -2.47
N GLU A 173 -27.45 -21.54 -1.83
CA GLU A 173 -27.20 -22.49 -0.74
C GLU A 173 -27.94 -22.11 0.56
N GLU A 174 -28.11 -20.81 0.85
CA GLU A 174 -28.89 -20.33 2.00
C GLU A 174 -30.38 -20.56 1.79
N GLU A 175 -30.93 -20.33 0.62
CA GLU A 175 -32.33 -20.54 0.27
C GLU A 175 -32.71 -22.05 0.29
N GLY A 176 -31.79 -22.92 -0.12
CA GLY A 176 -31.94 -24.37 -0.08
C GLY A 176 -31.86 -24.97 1.33
N ALA A 177 -31.26 -24.28 2.29
CA ALA A 177 -31.16 -24.74 3.69
C ALA A 177 -32.36 -24.33 4.54
N GLU A 178 -33.17 -23.37 4.11
CA GLU A 178 -34.39 -22.91 4.78
C GLU A 178 -35.68 -23.64 4.30
N SER A 179 -35.60 -24.41 3.23
CA SER A 179 -36.73 -25.18 2.64
C SER A 179 -36.68 -26.66 3.05
#